data_fa1e7b89500155a16abfd0962400a642
#
_entry.id   fa1e7b89500155a16abfd0962400a642
#
_cell.length_a   1.000
_cell.length_b   1.000
_cell.length_c   1.000
_cell.angle_alpha   90.00
_cell.angle_beta   90.00
_cell.angle_gamma   90.00
#
_symmetry.space_group_name_H-M   'P 1'
#
loop_
_entity.id
_entity.type
_entity.pdbx_description
1 polymer ?
#
loop_
_entity_poly.entity_id
_entity_poly.type
_entity_poly.pdbx_seq_one_letter_code
_entity_poly.pdbx_strand_id
1 'polypeptide(L)'
;EEEKTPPLGAWVTVHRGHAVANGLPVVPVNRVGLEADPSRQTNGIQFWGNSFVAGPQGELLAELSNNDEEIRIVEIDKTRSENVRRWWPFFRDRRIDAFGGLTERFLI
;
A
#
# COMPACT_ATOMS: atom_id res chain seq x y z
N GLU A 1 -15.35 -2.79 21.42
CA GLU A 1 -13.95 -2.56 21.84
C GLU A 1 -13.24 -1.86 20.71
N GLU A 2 -12.80 -0.63 20.95
CA GLU A 2 -11.93 0.07 19.98
C GLU A 2 -10.58 -0.64 19.91
N GLU A 3 -10.16 -0.98 18.72
CA GLU A 3 -8.85 -1.56 18.48
C GLU A 3 -7.78 -0.54 18.87
N LYS A 4 -7.07 -0.80 19.97
CA LYS A 4 -6.07 0.13 20.53
C LYS A 4 -4.76 0.19 19.75
N THR A 5 -4.56 -0.73 18.80
CA THR A 5 -3.34 -0.80 17.98
C THR A 5 -3.59 -0.14 16.63
N PRO A 6 -2.75 0.81 16.21
CA PRO A 6 -2.88 1.40 14.88
C PRO A 6 -2.85 0.31 13.80
N PRO A 7 -3.67 0.41 12.74
CA PRO A 7 -3.73 -0.59 11.67
C PRO A 7 -2.54 -0.48 10.68
N LEU A 8 -1.38 -0.07 11.18
CA LEU A 8 -0.17 0.10 10.39
C LEU A 8 0.25 -1.18 9.66
N GLY A 9 0.23 -2.31 10.37
CA GLY A 9 0.59 -3.59 9.79
C GLY A 9 -0.33 -3.99 8.64
N ALA A 10 -1.64 -3.80 8.79
CA ALA A 10 -2.62 -4.07 7.74
C ALA A 10 -2.42 -3.13 6.54
N TRP A 11 -2.18 -1.85 6.80
CA TRP A 11 -1.94 -0.85 5.76
C TRP A 11 -0.69 -1.17 4.94
N VAL A 12 0.42 -1.51 5.59
CA VAL A 12 1.67 -1.93 4.92
C VAL A 12 1.45 -3.21 4.11
N THR A 13 0.78 -4.19 4.71
CA THR A 13 0.54 -5.49 4.07
C THR A 13 -0.30 -5.37 2.81
N VAL A 14 -1.39 -4.60 2.83
CA VAL A 14 -2.26 -4.45 1.65
C VAL A 14 -1.54 -3.76 0.50
N HIS A 15 -0.73 -2.74 0.78
CA HIS A 15 0.05 -2.05 -0.26
C HIS A 15 1.13 -2.96 -0.87
N ARG A 16 1.83 -3.72 -0.04
CA ARG A 16 2.78 -4.73 -0.52
C ARG A 16 2.09 -5.82 -1.33
N GLY A 17 0.90 -6.23 -0.92
CA GLY A 17 0.06 -7.16 -1.67
C GLY A 17 -0.31 -6.64 -3.06
N HIS A 18 -0.64 -5.36 -3.18
CA HIS A 18 -0.88 -4.72 -4.47
C HIS A 18 0.35 -4.71 -5.37
N ALA A 19 1.53 -4.48 -4.81
CA ALA A 19 2.79 -4.56 -5.56
C ALA A 19 2.99 -5.95 -6.16
N VAL A 20 2.81 -6.99 -5.35
CA VAL A 20 2.94 -8.39 -5.78
C VAL A 20 1.88 -8.75 -6.82
N ALA A 21 0.61 -8.46 -6.55
CA ALA A 21 -0.51 -8.83 -7.41
C ALA A 21 -0.45 -8.19 -8.78
N ASN A 22 0.15 -7.00 -8.89
CA ASN A 22 0.26 -6.25 -10.13
C ASN A 22 1.67 -6.30 -10.75
N GLY A 23 2.65 -6.85 -10.04
CA GLY A 23 4.04 -6.95 -10.51
C GLY A 23 4.67 -5.58 -10.79
N LEU A 24 4.41 -4.59 -9.94
CA LEU A 24 4.91 -3.23 -10.11
C LEU A 24 5.30 -2.62 -8.76
N PRO A 25 6.17 -1.59 -8.74
CA PRO A 25 6.46 -0.85 -7.52
C PRO A 25 5.23 -0.08 -7.04
N VAL A 26 5.10 0.01 -5.72
CA VAL A 26 4.05 0.80 -5.07
C VAL A 26 4.70 1.78 -4.09
N VAL A 27 4.28 3.03 -4.12
CA VAL A 27 4.84 4.12 -3.29
C VAL A 27 3.74 4.72 -2.42
N PRO A 28 3.43 4.13 -1.28
CA PRO A 28 2.47 4.70 -0.35
C PRO A 28 3.10 5.84 0.43
N VAL A 29 2.42 6.99 0.43
CA VAL A 29 2.83 8.19 1.18
C VAL A 29 1.79 8.49 2.24
N ASN A 30 2.23 8.61 3.48
CA ASN A 30 1.37 8.92 4.61
C ASN A 30 1.84 10.19 5.33
N ARG A 31 0.91 10.79 6.06
CA ARG A 31 1.16 11.94 6.91
C ARG A 31 1.85 11.51 8.20
N VAL A 32 2.56 12.44 8.82
CA VAL A 32 3.17 12.28 10.15
C VAL A 32 2.67 13.34 11.11
N GLY A 33 2.72 13.03 12.39
CA GLY A 33 2.48 13.96 13.46
C GLY A 33 1.03 14.04 13.93
N LEU A 34 0.81 14.88 14.92
CA LEU A 34 -0.49 15.12 15.52
C LEU A 34 -1.16 16.34 14.85
N GLU A 35 -2.38 16.13 14.38
CA GLU A 35 -3.26 17.22 13.95
C GLU A 35 -4.32 17.47 15.01
N ALA A 36 -4.21 18.62 15.67
CA ALA A 36 -5.14 19.00 16.72
C ALA A 36 -6.56 19.20 16.19
N ASP A 37 -7.55 18.83 16.99
CA ASP A 37 -8.95 19.13 16.70
C ASP A 37 -9.24 20.61 16.93
N PRO A 38 -9.61 21.38 15.90
CA PRO A 38 -9.94 22.80 16.05
C PRO A 38 -11.13 23.07 17.01
N SER A 39 -12.04 22.12 17.11
CA SER A 39 -13.20 22.21 18.00
C SER A 39 -12.86 21.95 19.46
N ARG A 40 -11.69 21.39 19.75
CA ARG A 40 -11.22 20.96 21.08
C ARG A 40 -12.12 19.92 21.77
N GLN A 41 -12.95 19.24 21.01
CA GLN A 41 -13.78 18.13 21.54
C GLN A 41 -13.01 16.83 21.68
N THR A 42 -11.94 16.67 20.89
CA THR A 42 -11.04 15.54 20.92
C THR A 42 -9.58 15.99 20.99
N ASN A 43 -8.66 15.05 21.19
CA ASN A 43 -7.22 15.34 21.17
C ASN A 43 -6.67 15.52 19.75
N GLY A 44 -7.50 15.32 18.72
CA GLY A 44 -7.08 15.34 17.32
C GLY A 44 -6.71 13.96 16.80
N ILE A 45 -5.99 13.95 15.68
CA ILE A 45 -5.62 12.71 14.98
C ILE A 45 -4.11 12.58 14.95
N GLN A 46 -3.61 11.45 15.45
CA GLN A 46 -2.20 11.08 15.33
C GLN A 46 -2.01 10.26 14.05
N PHE A 47 -1.21 10.77 13.14
CA PHE A 47 -0.79 10.06 11.93
C PHE A 47 0.49 9.29 12.21
N TRP A 48 0.58 8.07 11.69
CA TRP A 48 1.70 7.17 11.97
C TRP A 48 2.80 7.17 10.92
N GLY A 49 2.71 8.00 9.87
CA GLY A 49 3.72 8.07 8.83
C GLY A 49 3.99 6.73 8.16
N ASN A 50 5.23 6.27 8.27
CA ASN A 50 5.68 5.00 7.70
C ASN A 50 5.48 4.91 6.19
N SER A 51 5.65 6.03 5.48
CA SER A 51 5.72 6.04 4.02
C SER A 51 6.80 5.07 3.56
N PHE A 52 6.57 4.37 2.47
CA PHE A 52 7.54 3.39 2.01
C PHE A 52 7.50 3.21 0.49
N VAL A 53 8.47 2.48 -0.01
CA VAL A 53 8.51 2.03 -1.40
C VAL A 53 8.63 0.52 -1.41
N ALA A 54 7.65 -0.14 -2.02
CA ALA A 54 7.69 -1.57 -2.26
C ALA A 54 8.07 -1.85 -3.73
N GLY A 55 8.93 -2.83 -3.92
CA GLY A 55 9.27 -3.33 -5.25
C GLY A 55 8.21 -4.29 -5.80
N PRO A 56 8.36 -4.76 -7.04
CA PRO A 56 7.34 -5.54 -7.74
C PRO A 56 7.08 -6.92 -7.17
N GLN A 57 7.86 -7.37 -6.20
CA GLN A 57 7.62 -8.58 -5.42
C GLN A 57 7.32 -8.29 -3.95
N GLY A 58 6.92 -7.06 -3.64
CA GLY A 58 6.52 -6.63 -2.31
C GLY A 58 7.68 -6.35 -1.35
N GLU A 59 8.93 -6.45 -1.79
CA GLU A 59 10.09 -6.12 -0.99
C GLU A 59 10.15 -4.62 -0.66
N LEU A 60 10.62 -4.28 0.53
CA LEU A 60 10.79 -2.89 0.95
C LEU A 60 12.09 -2.33 0.38
N LEU A 61 11.98 -1.38 -0.56
CA LEU A 61 13.12 -0.66 -1.13
C LEU A 61 13.52 0.54 -0.27
N ALA A 62 12.57 1.16 0.39
CA ALA A 62 12.79 2.21 1.37
C ALA A 62 11.63 2.25 2.36
N GLU A 63 11.94 2.65 3.59
CA GLU A 63 10.97 2.84 4.67
C GLU A 63 11.32 4.12 5.42
N LEU A 64 10.35 4.98 5.61
CA LEU A 64 10.52 6.27 6.25
C LEU A 64 10.01 6.24 7.70
N SER A 65 10.35 7.27 8.46
CA SER A 65 9.99 7.40 9.87
C SER A 65 8.48 7.41 10.10
N ASN A 66 8.08 6.94 11.27
CA ASN A 66 6.72 7.06 11.78
C ASN A 66 6.41 8.46 12.34
N ASN A 67 7.44 9.26 12.67
CA ASN A 67 7.28 10.48 13.44
C ASN A 67 7.81 11.73 12.74
N ASP A 68 8.80 11.60 11.87
CA ASP A 68 9.52 12.72 11.31
C ASP A 68 9.15 12.98 9.85
N GLU A 69 9.11 14.24 9.47
CA GLU A 69 9.06 14.62 8.06
C GLU A 69 10.37 14.25 7.39
N GLU A 70 10.29 13.56 6.27
CA GLU A 70 11.47 13.10 5.53
C GLU A 70 11.30 13.29 4.03
N ILE A 71 12.45 13.47 3.37
CA ILE A 71 12.58 13.36 1.91
C ILE A 71 13.47 12.18 1.61
N ARG A 72 13.01 11.28 0.75
CA ARG A 72 13.78 10.13 0.31
C ARG A 72 13.74 10.02 -1.21
N ILE A 73 14.90 9.84 -1.80
CA ILE A 73 15.04 9.54 -3.24
C ILE A 73 15.32 8.05 -3.36
N VAL A 74 14.50 7.37 -4.18
CA VAL A 74 14.59 5.93 -4.37
C VAL A 74 14.67 5.63 -5.86
N GLU A 75 15.66 4.84 -6.25
CA GLU A 75 15.77 4.35 -7.61
C GLU A 75 14.75 3.22 -7.86
N ILE A 76 14.01 3.35 -8.95
CA ILE A 76 13.05 2.34 -9.40
C ILE A 76 13.55 1.70 -10.69
N ASP A 77 13.85 0.42 -10.65
CA ASP A 77 14.25 -0.36 -11.81
C ASP A 77 13.03 -0.86 -12.58
N LYS A 78 12.70 -0.19 -13.67
CA LYS A 78 11.56 -0.56 -14.52
C LYS A 78 11.79 -1.89 -15.24
N THR A 79 13.05 -2.22 -15.58
CA THR A 79 13.39 -3.50 -16.20
C THR A 79 13.07 -4.67 -15.30
N ARG A 80 13.32 -4.51 -13.99
CA ARG A 80 12.96 -5.52 -13.00
C ARG A 80 11.45 -5.76 -12.95
N SER A 81 10.65 -4.70 -12.96
CA SER A 81 9.17 -4.81 -12.99
C SER A 81 8.71 -5.54 -14.25
N GLU A 82 9.27 -5.23 -15.40
CA GLU A 82 8.97 -5.90 -16.66
C GLU A 82 9.30 -7.41 -16.59
N ASN A 83 10.47 -7.76 -16.05
CA ASN A 83 10.87 -9.15 -15.89
C ASN A 83 9.95 -9.93 -14.94
N VAL A 84 9.60 -9.34 -13.80
CA VAL A 84 8.67 -9.95 -12.84
C VAL A 84 7.32 -10.21 -13.49
N ARG A 85 6.78 -9.27 -14.25
CA ARG A 85 5.50 -9.42 -14.95
C ARG A 85 5.55 -10.48 -16.06
N ARG A 86 6.70 -10.72 -16.66
CA ARG A 86 6.90 -11.80 -17.62
C ARG A 86 6.96 -13.18 -16.95
N TRP A 87 7.60 -13.26 -15.81
CA TRP A 87 7.69 -14.52 -15.04
C TRP A 87 6.36 -14.87 -14.37
N TRP A 88 5.63 -13.86 -13.91
CA TRP A 88 4.35 -13.98 -13.23
C TRP A 88 3.29 -13.13 -13.94
N PRO A 89 2.79 -13.58 -15.09
CA PRO A 89 1.88 -12.78 -15.91
C PRO A 89 0.44 -12.86 -15.42
N PHE A 90 0.18 -12.38 -14.20
CA PHE A 90 -1.11 -12.48 -13.52
C PHE A 90 -2.26 -11.86 -14.32
N PHE A 91 -2.05 -10.74 -14.98
CA PHE A 91 -3.10 -10.10 -15.79
C PHE A 91 -3.46 -10.91 -17.02
N ARG A 92 -2.50 -11.52 -17.69
CA ARG A 92 -2.74 -12.43 -18.81
C ARG A 92 -3.49 -13.68 -18.38
N ASP A 93 -3.13 -14.22 -17.22
CA ASP A 93 -3.60 -15.51 -16.74
C ASP A 93 -4.91 -15.42 -15.93
N ARG A 94 -5.56 -14.26 -15.90
CA ARG A 94 -6.85 -14.10 -15.23
C ARG A 94 -7.91 -15.03 -15.84
N ARG A 95 -8.71 -15.60 -14.98
CA ARG A 95 -9.87 -16.43 -15.37
C ARG A 95 -11.04 -15.53 -15.75
N ILE A 96 -10.93 -14.86 -16.89
CA ILE A 96 -11.99 -13.97 -17.40
C ILE A 96 -13.32 -14.68 -17.66
N ASP A 97 -13.28 -15.98 -17.88
CA ASP A 97 -14.42 -16.86 -18.04
C ASP A 97 -15.18 -17.13 -16.72
N ALA A 98 -14.51 -17.02 -15.58
CA ALA A 98 -15.05 -17.43 -14.29
C ALA A 98 -15.53 -16.27 -13.41
N PHE A 99 -15.11 -15.03 -13.67
CA PHE A 99 -15.30 -13.89 -12.76
C PHE A 99 -16.26 -12.80 -13.31
N GLY A 100 -17.13 -13.14 -14.24
CA GLY A 100 -18.10 -12.18 -14.79
C GLY A 100 -19.01 -11.53 -13.74
N GLY A 101 -19.33 -12.25 -12.66
CA GLY A 101 -20.15 -11.74 -11.56
C GLY A 101 -19.48 -10.74 -10.61
N LEU A 102 -18.17 -10.46 -10.75
CA LEU A 102 -17.46 -9.52 -9.88
C LEU A 102 -17.99 -8.08 -9.97
N THR A 103 -18.63 -7.72 -11.06
CA THR A 103 -19.26 -6.40 -11.26
C THR A 103 -20.66 -6.31 -10.65
N GLU A 104 -21.20 -7.42 -10.23
CA GLU A 104 -22.53 -7.50 -9.63
C GLU A 104 -22.45 -7.39 -8.11
N ARG A 105 -23.40 -6.70 -7.50
CA ARG A 105 -23.47 -6.63 -6.03
C ARG A 105 -23.99 -7.93 -5.42
N PHE A 106 -24.90 -8.58 -6.10
CA PHE A 106 -25.50 -9.84 -5.71
C PHE A 106 -25.56 -10.79 -6.92
N LEU A 107 -25.19 -12.03 -6.69
CA LEU A 107 -25.42 -13.10 -7.66
C LEU A 107 -26.78 -13.70 -7.41
N ILE A 108 -27.70 -13.51 -8.34
CA ILE A 108 -29.07 -14.03 -8.28
C ILE A 108 -29.18 -15.20 -9.25
#